data_7cfe888ea3ffbf6608e8064df2dc5dbf
#
_entry.id   7cfe888ea3ffbf6608e8064df2dc5dbf
#
_cell.length_a   1.000
_cell.length_b   1.000
_cell.length_c   1.000
_cell.angle_alpha   90.00
_cell.angle_beta   90.00
_cell.angle_gamma   90.00
#
_symmetry.space_group_name_H-M   'P 1'
#
loop_
_entity.id
_entity.type
_entity.pdbx_description
1 polymer ?
#
loop_
_entity_poly.entity_id
_entity_poly.type
_entity_poly.pdbx_seq_one_letter_code
_entity_poly.pdbx_strand_id
1 'polypeptide(L)'
;PRALIQMATGSGKTYTAITFVYRLLKHTQAKRILFLVDTRNLGEQAEQEFMSYLPNDDNRKFTELYGVHRLKSSFVPTDNQVYISTIQRLYAILKGEELDEKAEETNPAETRWEKRQPVPVGYNPKLPVEFFDFIVIDECHRSIYNLWKQVLDYFDASLIGLTATPDNRTFGFFNQNVVSEYTHEQAVSDGVNVGSD
;
A
#
# COMPACT_ATOMS: atom_id res chain seq x y z
N PRO A 1 4.48 -12.59 -7.77
CA PRO A 1 4.16 -11.80 -8.94
C PRO A 1 4.11 -10.30 -8.64
N ARG A 2 4.44 -9.49 -9.62
CA ARG A 2 4.45 -8.04 -9.51
C ARG A 2 3.68 -7.43 -10.66
N ALA A 3 2.85 -6.43 -10.38
CA ALA A 3 2.07 -5.72 -11.37
C ALA A 3 2.13 -4.22 -11.11
N LEU A 4 2.20 -3.44 -12.17
CA LEU A 4 2.17 -1.99 -12.13
C LEU A 4 0.85 -1.51 -12.72
N ILE A 5 0.14 -0.67 -11.98
CA ILE A 5 -1.06 -0.01 -12.47
C ILE A 5 -0.77 1.48 -12.61
N GLN A 6 -0.84 1.97 -13.82
CA GLN A 6 -0.75 3.39 -14.10
C GLN A 6 -2.11 4.02 -13.86
N MET A 7 -2.16 5.01 -12.96
CA MET A 7 -3.38 5.72 -12.61
C MET A 7 -3.41 7.08 -13.28
N ALA A 8 -4.59 7.53 -13.66
CA ALA A 8 -4.76 8.88 -14.16
C ALA A 8 -4.41 9.90 -13.07
N THR A 9 -3.77 11.00 -13.47
CA THR A 9 -3.50 12.12 -12.56
C THR A 9 -4.80 12.84 -12.24
N GLY A 10 -4.90 13.35 -11.01
CA GLY A 10 -6.02 14.19 -10.60
C GLY A 10 -6.60 13.82 -9.25
N SER A 11 -7.65 14.53 -8.86
CA SER A 11 -8.40 14.27 -7.63
C SER A 11 -9.07 12.90 -7.68
N GLY A 12 -9.10 12.17 -6.58
CA GLY A 12 -9.74 10.87 -6.48
C GLY A 12 -8.80 9.68 -6.66
N LYS A 13 -7.50 9.91 -6.77
CA LYS A 13 -6.50 8.83 -6.88
C LYS A 13 -6.59 7.85 -5.71
N THR A 14 -6.74 8.34 -4.49
CA THR A 14 -6.85 7.49 -3.29
C THR A 14 -8.16 6.71 -3.31
N TYR A 15 -9.26 7.32 -3.71
CA TYR A 15 -10.53 6.61 -3.88
C TYR A 15 -10.42 5.49 -4.91
N THR A 16 -9.73 5.73 -6.00
CA THR A 16 -9.47 4.73 -7.03
C THR A 16 -8.68 3.55 -6.45
N ALA A 17 -7.66 3.84 -5.66
CA ALA A 17 -6.86 2.81 -4.98
C ALA A 17 -7.71 2.00 -4.00
N ILE A 18 -8.58 2.65 -3.21
CA ILE A 18 -9.47 1.96 -2.27
C ILE A 18 -10.48 1.09 -3.00
N THR A 19 -11.03 1.56 -4.11
CA THR A 19 -11.92 0.73 -4.94
C THR A 19 -11.21 -0.51 -5.43
N PHE A 20 -9.97 -0.39 -5.85
CA PHE A 20 -9.17 -1.52 -6.28
C PHE A 20 -8.97 -2.53 -5.13
N VAL A 21 -8.63 -2.06 -3.94
CA VAL A 21 -8.51 -2.90 -2.74
C VAL A 21 -9.84 -3.60 -2.43
N TYR A 22 -10.93 -2.86 -2.47
CA TYR A 22 -12.28 -3.41 -2.26
C TYR A 22 -12.58 -4.53 -3.25
N ARG A 23 -12.27 -4.34 -4.51
CA ARG A 23 -12.49 -5.38 -5.54
C ARG A 23 -11.62 -6.60 -5.31
N LEU A 24 -10.39 -6.43 -4.88
CA LEU A 24 -9.52 -7.56 -4.53
C LEU A 24 -10.13 -8.39 -3.39
N LEU A 25 -10.63 -7.73 -2.35
CA LEU A 25 -11.24 -8.43 -1.20
C LEU A 25 -12.53 -9.12 -1.58
N LYS A 26 -13.35 -8.50 -2.43
CA LYS A 26 -14.66 -9.01 -2.80
C LYS A 26 -14.60 -10.13 -3.83
N HIS A 27 -13.72 -10.01 -4.83
CA HIS A 27 -13.71 -10.87 -6.01
C HIS A 27 -12.54 -11.87 -6.06
N THR A 28 -11.63 -11.82 -5.09
CA THR A 28 -10.53 -12.78 -4.99
C THR A 28 -10.58 -13.48 -3.63
N GLN A 29 -9.69 -14.44 -3.42
CA GLN A 29 -9.56 -15.12 -2.14
C GLN A 29 -8.61 -14.41 -1.19
N ALA A 30 -8.27 -13.16 -1.47
CA ALA A 30 -7.40 -12.35 -0.63
C ALA A 30 -8.02 -12.14 0.75
N LYS A 31 -7.24 -12.41 1.80
CA LYS A 31 -7.65 -12.26 3.19
C LYS A 31 -7.06 -11.02 3.83
N ARG A 32 -5.81 -10.68 3.50
CA ARG A 32 -5.10 -9.53 4.06
C ARG A 32 -4.37 -8.80 2.94
N ILE A 33 -4.59 -7.49 2.91
CA ILE A 33 -3.96 -6.58 1.96
C ILE A 33 -3.23 -5.50 2.75
N LEU A 34 -1.96 -5.28 2.41
CA LEU A 34 -1.20 -4.17 2.93
C LEU A 34 -1.28 -2.99 1.96
N PHE A 35 -1.68 -1.84 2.48
CA PHE A 35 -1.63 -0.57 1.77
C PHE A 35 -0.41 0.21 2.26
N LEU A 36 0.60 0.30 1.43
CA LEU A 36 1.92 0.81 1.80
C LEU A 36 2.10 2.22 1.28
N VAL A 37 2.43 3.13 2.16
CA VAL A 37 2.61 4.56 1.88
C VAL A 37 4.00 5.02 2.32
N ASP A 38 4.38 6.20 1.88
CA ASP A 38 5.72 6.75 2.09
C ASP A 38 5.90 7.41 3.46
N THR A 39 4.87 8.13 3.93
CA THR A 39 4.93 8.89 5.19
C THR A 39 3.75 8.62 6.09
N ARG A 40 3.92 8.89 7.40
CA ARG A 40 2.84 8.78 8.39
C ARG A 40 1.63 9.62 8.01
N ASN A 41 1.84 10.84 7.53
CA ASN A 41 0.75 11.73 7.13
C ASN A 41 -0.08 11.14 6.00
N LEU A 42 0.57 10.54 5.00
CA LEU A 42 -0.13 9.83 3.94
C LEU A 42 -0.88 8.61 4.47
N GLY A 43 -0.33 7.92 5.47
CA GLY A 43 -1.00 6.82 6.15
C GLY A 43 -2.27 7.26 6.87
N GLU A 44 -2.21 8.37 7.58
CA GLU A 44 -3.39 8.93 8.27
C GLU A 44 -4.46 9.35 7.26
N GLN A 45 -4.08 9.99 6.16
CA GLN A 45 -5.00 10.37 5.10
C GLN A 45 -5.66 9.13 4.46
N ALA A 46 -4.89 8.09 4.18
CA ALA A 46 -5.43 6.85 3.65
C ALA A 46 -6.43 6.21 4.62
N GLU A 47 -6.11 6.16 5.90
CA GLU A 47 -7.01 5.64 6.93
C GLU A 47 -8.34 6.40 6.94
N GLN A 48 -8.30 7.73 6.91
CA GLN A 48 -9.51 8.57 6.86
C GLN A 48 -10.36 8.27 5.63
N GLU A 49 -9.73 8.08 4.48
CA GLU A 49 -10.45 7.80 3.24
C GLU A 49 -11.04 6.39 3.23
N PHE A 50 -10.36 5.39 3.80
CA PHE A 50 -10.95 4.07 4.01
C PHE A 50 -12.18 4.14 4.93
N MET A 51 -12.12 4.95 5.98
CA MET A 51 -13.23 5.11 6.93
C MET A 51 -14.45 5.78 6.31
N SER A 52 -14.26 6.66 5.34
CA SER A 52 -15.34 7.38 4.68
C SER A 52 -15.82 6.72 3.39
N TYR A 53 -15.14 5.67 2.92
CA TYR A 53 -15.45 5.04 1.64
C TYR A 53 -16.76 4.25 1.71
N LEU A 54 -17.66 4.55 0.77
CA LEU A 54 -18.91 3.82 0.57
C LEU A 54 -18.85 3.14 -0.80
N PRO A 55 -18.85 1.79 -0.84
CA PRO A 55 -18.90 1.08 -2.12
C PRO A 55 -20.19 1.39 -2.89
N ASN A 56 -20.09 1.35 -4.23
CA ASN A 56 -21.24 1.63 -5.09
C ASN A 56 -22.28 0.49 -5.06
N ASP A 57 -21.87 -0.71 -4.78
CA ASP A 57 -22.71 -1.92 -4.82
C ASP A 57 -23.16 -2.40 -3.43
N ASP A 58 -22.91 -1.63 -2.37
CA ASP A 58 -23.30 -1.96 -1.02
C ASP A 58 -23.68 -0.70 -0.25
N ASN A 59 -24.68 -0.80 0.62
CA ASN A 59 -25.12 0.33 1.45
C ASN A 59 -24.26 0.52 2.68
N ARG A 60 -23.34 -0.42 2.96
CA ARG A 60 -22.45 -0.38 4.11
C ARG A 60 -21.12 0.27 3.73
N LYS A 61 -20.55 1.03 4.65
CA LYS A 61 -19.22 1.58 4.50
C LYS A 61 -18.17 0.46 4.45
N PHE A 62 -17.02 0.75 3.87
CA PHE A 62 -15.90 -0.18 3.79
C PHE A 62 -15.57 -0.79 5.17
N THR A 63 -15.50 0.04 6.20
CA THR A 63 -15.16 -0.38 7.56
C THR A 63 -16.24 -1.20 8.26
N GLU A 64 -17.45 -1.21 7.74
CA GLU A 64 -18.51 -2.12 8.21
C GLU A 64 -18.37 -3.52 7.57
N LEU A 65 -17.73 -3.60 6.42
CA LEU A 65 -17.52 -4.84 5.68
C LEU A 65 -16.18 -5.50 6.01
N TYR A 66 -15.13 -4.70 6.16
CA TYR A 66 -13.76 -5.14 6.34
C TYR A 66 -13.07 -4.34 7.44
N GLY A 67 -12.27 -5.02 8.26
CA GLY A 67 -11.46 -4.36 9.27
C GLY A 67 -10.27 -3.64 8.62
N VAL A 68 -10.05 -2.40 9.01
CA VAL A 68 -8.93 -1.57 8.57
C VAL A 68 -8.11 -1.17 9.79
N HIS A 69 -6.81 -1.42 9.74
CA HIS A 69 -5.91 -1.08 10.83
C HIS A 69 -4.65 -0.39 10.30
N ARG A 70 -4.36 0.79 10.82
CA ARG A 70 -3.09 1.47 10.55
C ARG A 70 -2.07 1.08 11.63
N LEU A 71 -0.92 0.56 11.20
CA LEU A 71 0.15 0.16 12.10
C LEU A 71 0.80 1.40 12.71
N LYS A 72 0.77 1.50 14.04
CA LYS A 72 1.29 2.65 14.82
C LYS A 72 2.42 2.26 15.76
N SER A 73 2.61 0.95 15.97
CA SER A 73 3.58 0.42 16.92
C SER A 73 4.07 -0.94 16.43
N SER A 74 4.87 -1.62 17.23
CA SER A 74 5.31 -2.99 16.94
C SER A 74 4.20 -4.04 17.06
N PHE A 75 3.02 -3.67 17.57
CA PHE A 75 1.88 -4.58 17.67
C PHE A 75 1.17 -4.70 16.34
N VAL A 76 1.00 -5.95 15.88
CA VAL A 76 0.31 -6.27 14.63
C VAL A 76 -0.89 -7.17 14.97
N PRO A 77 -2.12 -6.64 14.90
CA PRO A 77 -3.31 -7.47 15.07
C PRO A 77 -3.49 -8.42 13.89
N THR A 78 -4.17 -9.53 14.09
CA THR A 78 -4.33 -10.58 13.08
C THR A 78 -5.73 -10.63 12.45
N ASP A 79 -6.66 -9.82 12.92
CA ASP A 79 -8.08 -9.90 12.62
C ASP A 79 -8.59 -8.81 11.67
N ASN A 80 -7.71 -8.14 10.96
CA ASN A 80 -8.07 -7.13 9.96
C ASN A 80 -7.83 -7.65 8.55
N GLN A 81 -8.53 -7.07 7.57
CA GLN A 81 -8.37 -7.39 6.17
C GLN A 81 -7.49 -6.38 5.44
N VAL A 82 -7.44 -5.12 5.92
CA VAL A 82 -6.59 -4.08 5.37
C VAL A 82 -5.68 -3.55 6.46
N TYR A 83 -4.40 -3.49 6.14
CA TYR A 83 -3.38 -2.88 7.00
C TYR A 83 -2.77 -1.72 6.25
N ILE A 84 -2.63 -0.58 6.92
CA ILE A 84 -1.98 0.61 6.37
C ILE A 84 -0.68 0.80 7.14
N SER A 85 0.41 0.97 6.44
CA SER A 85 1.71 1.21 7.06
C SER A 85 2.62 2.05 6.19
N THR A 86 3.56 2.73 6.84
CA THR A 86 4.71 3.29 6.16
C THR A 86 5.78 2.20 5.97
N ILE A 87 6.66 2.43 5.02
CA ILE A 87 7.79 1.53 4.80
C ILE A 87 8.72 1.48 6.02
N GLN A 88 8.94 2.62 6.67
CA GLN A 88 9.79 2.70 7.85
C GLN A 88 9.21 1.90 9.01
N ARG A 89 7.91 1.98 9.23
CA ARG A 89 7.23 1.21 10.28
C ARG A 89 7.37 -0.29 10.06
N LEU A 90 7.15 -0.76 8.84
CA LEU A 90 7.31 -2.19 8.52
C LEU A 90 8.75 -2.64 8.73
N TYR A 91 9.71 -1.87 8.27
CA TYR A 91 11.12 -2.20 8.46
C TYR A 91 11.46 -2.31 9.94
N ALA A 92 11.02 -1.34 10.75
CA ALA A 92 11.24 -1.36 12.20
C ALA A 92 10.61 -2.60 12.87
N ILE A 93 9.38 -2.96 12.50
CA ILE A 93 8.72 -4.16 13.02
C ILE A 93 9.52 -5.42 12.67
N LEU A 94 9.95 -5.55 11.41
CA LEU A 94 10.71 -6.71 10.95
C LEU A 94 12.08 -6.80 11.63
N LYS A 95 12.68 -5.67 11.97
CA LYS A 95 13.95 -5.62 12.70
C LYS A 95 13.78 -5.78 14.20
N GLY A 96 12.56 -5.70 14.72
CA GLY A 96 12.30 -5.70 16.16
C GLY A 96 12.73 -4.40 16.84
N GLU A 97 12.75 -3.29 16.11
CA GLU A 97 13.19 -1.98 16.61
C GLU A 97 12.00 -1.08 16.92
N GLU A 98 12.17 -0.16 17.86
CA GLU A 98 11.23 0.91 18.11
C GLU A 98 11.44 2.04 17.10
N LEU A 99 10.35 2.63 16.62
CA LEU A 99 10.39 3.75 15.71
C LEU A 99 9.63 4.94 16.31
N ASP A 100 10.31 6.09 16.39
CA ASP A 100 9.68 7.35 16.79
C ASP A 100 8.71 7.81 15.67
N GLU A 101 7.52 8.27 16.07
CA GLU A 101 6.51 8.79 15.16
C GLU A 101 7.02 9.93 14.28
N LYS A 102 7.91 10.77 14.82
CA LYS A 102 8.52 11.87 14.04
C LYS A 102 9.43 11.37 12.93
N ALA A 103 10.14 10.27 13.17
CA ALA A 103 10.98 9.67 12.14
C ALA A 103 10.14 9.09 11.01
N GLU A 104 8.93 8.63 11.31
CA GLU A 104 7.99 8.09 10.33
C GLU A 104 7.38 9.16 9.40
N GLU A 105 7.39 10.41 9.82
CA GLU A 105 6.91 11.53 8.99
C GLU A 105 7.90 11.94 7.90
N THR A 106 9.15 11.53 8.03
CA THR A 106 10.19 11.93 7.08
C THR A 106 10.31 10.88 5.98
N ASN A 107 10.38 11.35 4.73
CA ASN A 107 10.62 10.49 3.60
C ASN A 107 11.95 9.73 3.80
N PRO A 108 12.00 8.40 3.66
CA PRO A 108 13.24 7.64 3.76
C PRO A 108 14.36 8.16 2.86
N ALA A 109 14.03 8.70 1.69
CA ALA A 109 15.00 9.29 0.76
C ALA A 109 15.67 10.54 1.32
N GLU A 110 15.03 11.22 2.24
CA GLU A 110 15.52 12.45 2.88
C GLU A 110 16.27 12.17 4.19
N THR A 111 16.23 10.93 4.65
CA THR A 111 16.84 10.52 5.92
C THR A 111 18.16 9.79 5.68
N ARG A 112 18.90 9.60 6.78
CA ARG A 112 20.14 8.80 6.77
C ARG A 112 19.92 7.33 6.45
N TRP A 113 18.66 6.87 6.36
CA TRP A 113 18.33 5.47 6.10
C TRP A 113 18.86 4.99 4.75
N GLU A 114 18.87 5.86 3.74
CA GLU A 114 19.37 5.50 2.42
C GLU A 114 20.89 5.53 2.31
N LYS A 115 21.54 6.30 3.19
CA LYS A 115 23.00 6.40 3.22
C LYS A 115 23.64 5.21 3.93
N ARG A 116 22.86 4.45 4.69
CA ARG A 116 23.32 3.21 5.31
C ARG A 116 22.80 2.04 4.47
N GLN A 117 23.67 1.07 4.20
CA GLN A 117 23.18 -0.19 3.67
C GLN A 117 22.22 -0.79 4.71
N PRO A 118 20.93 -0.99 4.39
CA PRO A 118 20.00 -1.56 5.35
C PRO A 118 20.48 -2.97 5.72
N VAL A 119 20.43 -3.28 7.01
CA VAL A 119 20.70 -4.63 7.48
C VAL A 119 19.60 -5.56 6.96
N PRO A 120 19.93 -6.72 6.38
CA PRO A 120 18.93 -7.65 5.91
C PRO A 120 17.92 -8.01 6.99
N VAL A 121 16.63 -8.03 6.63
CA VAL A 121 15.57 -8.42 7.55
C VAL A 121 15.53 -9.94 7.67
N GLY A 122 15.44 -10.43 8.93
CA GLY A 122 15.26 -11.84 9.21
C GLY A 122 13.76 -12.18 9.38
N TYR A 123 13.45 -13.48 9.46
CA TYR A 123 12.09 -13.94 9.71
C TYR A 123 11.59 -13.39 11.06
N ASN A 124 10.37 -12.85 11.04
CA ASN A 124 9.70 -12.34 12.23
C ASN A 124 8.34 -13.02 12.39
N PRO A 125 8.09 -13.77 13.49
CA PRO A 125 6.83 -14.48 13.69
C PRO A 125 5.62 -13.56 13.87
N LYS A 126 5.80 -12.27 14.22
CA LYS A 126 4.71 -11.29 14.29
C LYS A 126 4.20 -10.90 12.91
N LEU A 127 5.08 -10.93 11.91
CA LEU A 127 4.78 -10.68 10.52
C LEU A 127 5.41 -11.77 9.67
N PRO A 128 4.82 -12.96 9.62
CA PRO A 128 5.36 -14.04 8.79
C PRO A 128 5.33 -13.65 7.31
N VAL A 129 6.19 -14.29 6.51
CA VAL A 129 6.33 -13.95 5.09
C VAL A 129 5.03 -14.07 4.30
N GLU A 130 4.12 -14.93 4.72
CA GLU A 130 2.81 -15.18 4.11
C GLU A 130 1.67 -14.35 4.70
N PHE A 131 1.97 -13.36 5.56
CA PHE A 131 0.93 -12.60 6.28
C PHE A 131 0.01 -11.84 5.34
N PHE A 132 0.56 -11.24 4.28
CA PHE A 132 -0.21 -10.48 3.29
C PHE A 132 -0.34 -11.26 1.99
N ASP A 133 -1.53 -11.25 1.40
CA ASP A 133 -1.78 -11.79 0.06
C ASP A 133 -1.39 -10.80 -1.04
N PHE A 134 -1.66 -9.53 -0.80
CA PHE A 134 -1.30 -8.43 -1.70
C PHE A 134 -0.67 -7.28 -0.93
N ILE A 135 0.30 -6.65 -1.56
CA ILE A 135 0.85 -5.38 -1.10
C ILE A 135 0.58 -4.34 -2.19
N VAL A 136 -0.25 -3.37 -1.86
CA VAL A 136 -0.57 -2.26 -2.75
C VAL A 136 0.31 -1.08 -2.36
N ILE A 137 1.12 -0.61 -3.27
CA ILE A 137 2.14 0.41 -3.02
C ILE A 137 1.71 1.70 -3.69
N ASP A 138 1.32 2.67 -2.88
CA ASP A 138 1.03 4.02 -3.38
C ASP A 138 2.33 4.76 -3.66
N GLU A 139 2.37 5.52 -4.74
CA GLU A 139 3.59 6.20 -5.20
C GLU A 139 4.76 5.22 -5.37
N CYS A 140 4.51 4.13 -6.09
CA CYS A 140 5.43 2.99 -6.19
C CYS A 140 6.78 3.30 -6.83
N HIS A 141 6.94 4.45 -7.47
CA HIS A 141 8.24 4.87 -8.01
C HIS A 141 9.32 4.96 -6.93
N ARG A 142 8.92 5.12 -5.66
CA ARG A 142 9.84 5.16 -4.51
C ARG A 142 10.27 3.75 -4.06
N SER A 143 9.56 2.72 -4.48
CA SER A 143 9.83 1.33 -4.09
C SER A 143 11.12 0.75 -4.67
N ILE A 144 11.76 1.46 -5.60
CA ILE A 144 13.06 1.08 -6.18
C ILE A 144 14.23 1.26 -5.21
N TYR A 145 14.05 1.99 -4.12
CA TYR A 145 15.10 2.23 -3.14
C TYR A 145 15.36 1.01 -2.25
N ASN A 146 16.60 0.90 -1.74
CA ASN A 146 17.06 -0.30 -1.04
C ASN A 146 16.20 -0.70 0.16
N LEU A 147 15.73 0.27 0.95
CA LEU A 147 14.87 -0.01 2.11
C LEU A 147 13.55 -0.66 1.68
N TRP A 148 12.90 -0.10 0.68
CA TRP A 148 11.67 -0.63 0.12
C TRP A 148 11.86 -2.02 -0.44
N LYS A 149 12.93 -2.21 -1.22
CA LYS A 149 13.22 -3.49 -1.85
C LYS A 149 13.39 -4.60 -0.82
N GLN A 150 14.13 -4.36 0.26
CA GLN A 150 14.33 -5.36 1.31
C GLN A 150 13.03 -5.77 1.98
N VAL A 151 12.17 -4.79 2.32
CA VAL A 151 10.88 -5.07 2.94
C VAL A 151 9.97 -5.84 1.99
N LEU A 152 9.90 -5.41 0.72
CA LEU A 152 9.03 -6.04 -0.27
C LEU A 152 9.50 -7.45 -0.64
N ASP A 153 10.80 -7.67 -0.72
CA ASP A 153 11.35 -9.00 -1.01
C ASP A 153 11.13 -9.99 0.14
N TYR A 154 10.95 -9.49 1.36
CA TYR A 154 10.67 -10.34 2.51
C TYR A 154 9.32 -11.07 2.39
N PHE A 155 8.28 -10.39 1.92
CA PHE A 155 6.94 -10.95 1.90
C PHE A 155 6.69 -11.84 0.69
N ASP A 156 6.02 -12.96 0.92
CA ASP A 156 5.47 -13.82 -0.15
C ASP A 156 4.08 -13.30 -0.54
N ALA A 157 4.05 -12.16 -1.20
CA ALA A 157 2.83 -11.48 -1.60
C ALA A 157 2.90 -11.03 -3.04
N SER A 158 1.75 -10.87 -3.67
CA SER A 158 1.67 -10.22 -4.97
C SER A 158 1.80 -8.71 -4.77
N LEU A 159 2.74 -8.08 -5.48
CA LEU A 159 3.00 -6.65 -5.38
C LEU A 159 2.24 -5.91 -6.48
N ILE A 160 1.51 -4.88 -6.07
CA ILE A 160 0.75 -4.03 -6.99
C ILE A 160 1.20 -2.60 -6.76
N GLY A 161 1.90 -2.05 -7.73
CA GLY A 161 2.35 -0.67 -7.69
C GLY A 161 1.33 0.25 -8.34
N LEU A 162 1.03 1.36 -7.67
CA LEU A 162 0.18 2.42 -8.19
C LEU A 162 1.05 3.64 -8.47
N THR A 163 0.99 4.16 -9.68
CA THR A 163 1.71 5.38 -10.04
C THR A 163 1.01 6.13 -11.16
N ALA A 164 1.06 7.45 -11.09
CA ALA A 164 0.64 8.32 -12.21
C ALA A 164 1.80 8.59 -13.17
N THR A 165 3.04 8.38 -12.72
CA THR A 165 4.26 8.78 -13.45
C THR A 165 5.29 7.63 -13.45
N PRO A 166 5.03 6.54 -14.19
CA PRO A 166 6.00 5.44 -14.26
C PRO A 166 7.26 5.89 -15.01
N ASP A 167 8.41 5.39 -14.57
CA ASP A 167 9.68 5.55 -15.26
C ASP A 167 10.33 4.19 -15.57
N ASN A 168 11.47 4.18 -16.25
CA ASN A 168 12.12 2.94 -16.66
C ASN A 168 12.53 2.06 -15.48
N ARG A 169 12.93 2.66 -14.34
CA ARG A 169 13.30 1.90 -13.15
C ARG A 169 12.06 1.29 -12.49
N THR A 170 10.96 2.03 -12.47
CA THR A 170 9.67 1.53 -11.98
C THR A 170 9.21 0.34 -12.83
N PHE A 171 9.26 0.45 -14.14
CA PHE A 171 8.94 -0.66 -15.04
C PHE A 171 9.82 -1.87 -14.78
N GLY A 172 11.13 -1.67 -14.62
CA GLY A 172 12.07 -2.74 -14.32
C GLY A 172 11.77 -3.43 -12.99
N PHE A 173 11.48 -2.66 -11.94
CA PHE A 173 11.14 -3.21 -10.62
C PHE A 173 9.91 -4.12 -10.68
N PHE A 174 8.91 -3.75 -11.46
CA PHE A 174 7.69 -4.53 -11.63
C PHE A 174 7.76 -5.50 -12.82
N ASN A 175 8.97 -5.83 -13.27
CA ASN A 175 9.24 -6.79 -14.36
C ASN A 175 8.53 -6.41 -15.67
N GLN A 176 8.36 -5.12 -15.92
CA GLN A 176 7.66 -4.57 -17.08
C GLN A 176 6.20 -5.05 -17.20
N ASN A 177 5.65 -5.60 -16.14
CA ASN A 177 4.28 -6.09 -16.13
C ASN A 177 3.29 -4.94 -15.84
N VAL A 178 2.98 -4.17 -16.86
CA VAL A 178 1.95 -3.13 -16.79
C VAL A 178 0.62 -3.78 -17.13
N VAL A 179 -0.21 -4.01 -16.11
CA VAL A 179 -1.46 -4.77 -16.27
C VAL A 179 -2.54 -3.93 -16.94
N SER A 180 -2.66 -2.68 -16.56
CA SER A 180 -3.62 -1.77 -17.18
C SER A 180 -3.36 -0.34 -16.76
N GLU A 181 -3.85 0.60 -17.58
CA GLU A 181 -4.03 1.97 -17.18
C GLU A 181 -5.42 2.08 -16.52
N TYR A 182 -5.46 2.37 -15.22
CA TYR A 182 -6.73 2.59 -14.52
C TYR A 182 -7.13 4.04 -14.73
N THR A 183 -7.99 4.26 -15.72
CA THR A 183 -8.38 5.59 -16.16
C THR A 183 -9.49 6.17 -15.29
N HIS A 184 -9.72 7.48 -15.43
CA HIS A 184 -10.86 8.17 -14.81
C HIS A 184 -12.20 7.52 -15.25
N GLU A 185 -12.31 7.12 -16.50
CA GLU A 185 -13.50 6.45 -17.02
C GLU A 185 -13.75 5.13 -16.31
N GLN A 186 -12.71 4.34 -16.09
CA GLN A 186 -12.81 3.09 -15.33
C GLN A 186 -13.17 3.35 -13.87
N ALA A 187 -12.62 4.40 -13.27
CA ALA A 187 -12.95 4.80 -11.90
C ALA A 187 -14.42 5.21 -11.78
N VAL A 188 -14.96 5.92 -12.74
CA VAL A 188 -16.38 6.28 -12.80
C VAL A 188 -17.24 5.03 -12.98
N SER A 189 -16.86 4.13 -13.89
CA SER A 189 -17.54 2.85 -14.11
C SER A 189 -17.56 1.98 -12.87
N ASP A 190 -16.49 2.01 -12.07
CA ASP A 190 -16.40 1.28 -10.80
C ASP A 190 -17.10 1.99 -9.63
N GLY A 191 -17.68 3.17 -9.86
CA GLY A 191 -18.41 3.94 -8.86
C GLY A 191 -17.53 4.75 -7.91
N VAL A 192 -16.26 4.94 -8.25
CA VAL A 192 -15.31 5.70 -7.40
C VAL A 192 -15.58 7.19 -7.49
N ASN A 193 -15.82 7.68 -8.69
CA ASN A 193 -16.16 9.06 -8.95
C ASN A 193 -17.57 9.15 -9.55
N VAL A 194 -18.41 9.96 -8.96
CA VAL A 194 -19.61 10.41 -9.66
C VAL A 194 -19.08 11.29 -10.79
N GLY A 195 -19.40 10.95 -12.01
CA GLY A 195 -18.81 11.60 -13.18
C GLY A 195 -18.71 13.10 -13.02
N SER A 196 -17.53 13.64 -13.26
CA SER A 196 -17.33 15.08 -13.26
C SER A 196 -18.06 15.68 -14.44
N ASP A 197 -18.95 16.52 -14.15
CA ASP A 197 -19.58 17.34 -15.17
C ASP A 197 -18.55 18.26 -15.84
#